data_e01300470ce7754bcb91d5b94bac83b6
#
_entry.id   e01300470ce7754bcb91d5b94bac83b6
#
_cell.length_a   1.000
_cell.length_b   1.000
_cell.length_c   1.000
_cell.angle_alpha   90.00
_cell.angle_beta   90.00
_cell.angle_gamma   90.00
#
_symmetry.space_group_name_H-M   'P 1'
#
loop_
_entity.id
_entity.type
_entity.pdbx_description
1 polymer ?
#
loop_
_entity_poly.entity_id
_entity_poly.type
_entity_poly.pdbx_seq_one_letter_code
_entity_poly.pdbx_strand_id
1 'polypeptide(L)'
;MGNPYSSLKIFHHKDALDSLERKEHRAPIYIRLKPTNFCNHHCAYCTYGSGDTYQKTENRDSIEHRDMIPWDKLQEIIADMGEMGVKAITFSGGGEPLTYPYIREAVQQVKRHGIDLSLITNGQLLKGNIAEEFYSAKWVRISFDAPLASVYSSLRRIPESSFHKVCENIRSFAQNKDRDCVLGVNFVISKANCDHVYEAAVLLKELGVDNVKFAAVVENEPHYHLDIKDKVIEQLHRAQKELVDPFDGHTFRIVNNYENDWMDKNFTTQPFETCYTCRLITVIAADQRVYLCHTRAYDSQAVVGDLHHQSFREMWFSDTTKKRLENLQPRRDCRNFCVYEERNQLIQSYFDTDMRHINFI
;
A
#
# COMPACT_ATOMS: atom_id res chain seq x y z
N MET A 1 0.27 19.62 9.93
CA MET A 1 -0.56 18.41 9.67
C MET A 1 0.12 17.17 10.25
N GLY A 2 -0.68 16.18 10.76
CA GLY A 2 -0.13 14.94 11.33
C GLY A 2 0.56 14.03 10.29
N ASN A 3 1.27 13.00 10.77
CA ASN A 3 1.89 11.99 9.91
C ASN A 3 0.81 11.15 9.19
N PRO A 4 0.72 11.18 7.83
CA PRO A 4 -0.28 10.42 7.10
C PRO A 4 -0.08 8.90 7.18
N TYR A 5 1.08 8.44 7.64
CA TYR A 5 1.44 7.02 7.79
C TYR A 5 1.35 6.50 9.22
N SER A 6 0.88 7.31 10.18
CA SER A 6 0.82 6.95 11.59
C SER A 6 0.00 5.69 11.84
N SER A 7 0.56 4.76 12.59
CA SER A 7 -0.12 3.55 13.07
C SER A 7 -1.16 3.86 14.16
N LEU A 8 -1.08 5.04 14.78
CA LEU A 8 -2.04 5.51 15.80
C LEU A 8 -3.44 5.78 15.26
N LYS A 9 -3.63 5.85 13.94
CA LYS A 9 -4.96 6.05 13.33
C LYS A 9 -6.01 5.05 13.80
N ILE A 10 -5.59 3.84 14.18
CA ILE A 10 -6.51 2.79 14.64
C ILE A 10 -7.27 3.22 15.91
N PHE A 11 -6.67 4.04 16.76
CA PHE A 11 -7.30 4.50 17.99
C PHE A 11 -8.44 5.51 17.79
N HIS A 12 -8.61 6.01 16.56
CA HIS A 12 -9.80 6.77 16.16
C HIS A 12 -11.01 5.88 15.79
N HIS A 13 -10.83 4.57 15.72
CA HIS A 13 -11.88 3.58 15.45
C HIS A 13 -12.22 2.81 16.74
N LYS A 14 -12.78 3.52 17.73
CA LYS A 14 -13.10 2.95 19.06
C LYS A 14 -14.01 1.73 18.98
N ASP A 15 -15.04 1.79 18.17
CA ASP A 15 -15.96 0.68 17.91
C ASP A 15 -15.25 -0.58 17.36
N ALA A 16 -14.19 -0.38 16.60
CA ALA A 16 -13.39 -1.48 16.10
C ALA A 16 -12.49 -2.09 17.19
N LEU A 17 -11.89 -1.26 18.05
CA LEU A 17 -11.11 -1.73 19.18
C LEU A 17 -11.98 -2.51 20.18
N ASP A 18 -13.16 -1.98 20.51
CA ASP A 18 -14.14 -2.65 21.39
C ASP A 18 -14.56 -4.02 20.82
N SER A 19 -14.77 -4.11 19.50
CA SER A 19 -15.10 -5.39 18.84
C SER A 19 -13.93 -6.39 18.89
N LEU A 20 -12.68 -5.91 18.73
CA LEU A 20 -11.50 -6.77 18.85
C LEU A 20 -11.35 -7.32 20.26
N GLU A 21 -11.55 -6.48 21.29
CA GLU A 21 -11.50 -6.86 22.71
C GLU A 21 -12.56 -7.94 23.02
N ARG A 22 -13.80 -7.73 22.55
CA ARG A 22 -14.90 -8.69 22.70
C ARG A 22 -14.80 -9.90 21.78
N LYS A 23 -13.76 -10.00 20.93
CA LYS A 23 -13.56 -11.06 19.92
C LYS A 23 -14.73 -11.15 18.92
N GLU A 24 -15.43 -10.05 18.69
CA GLU A 24 -16.53 -10.00 17.73
C GLU A 24 -15.98 -9.96 16.29
N HIS A 25 -16.66 -10.65 15.39
CA HIS A 25 -16.34 -10.62 13.97
C HIS A 25 -17.12 -9.49 13.30
N ARG A 26 -16.41 -8.54 12.71
CA ARG A 26 -16.97 -7.33 12.08
C ARG A 26 -16.49 -7.17 10.65
N ALA A 27 -17.15 -6.30 9.88
CA ALA A 27 -16.67 -5.87 8.59
C ALA A 27 -15.28 -5.21 8.69
N PRO A 28 -14.40 -5.38 7.69
CA PRO A 28 -13.13 -4.68 7.66
C PRO A 28 -13.36 -3.17 7.51
N ILE A 29 -12.48 -2.38 8.13
CA ILE A 29 -12.51 -0.92 8.01
C ILE A 29 -11.99 -0.50 6.63
N TYR A 30 -10.96 -1.19 6.15
CA TYR A 30 -10.21 -0.82 4.96
C TYR A 30 -9.92 -2.03 4.08
N ILE A 31 -10.09 -1.86 2.78
CA ILE A 31 -9.84 -2.91 1.78
C ILE A 31 -8.85 -2.42 0.74
N ARG A 32 -7.83 -3.24 0.45
CA ARG A 32 -7.05 -3.10 -0.77
C ARG A 32 -7.68 -3.93 -1.88
N LEU A 33 -8.09 -3.25 -2.93
CA LEU A 33 -8.69 -3.87 -4.10
C LEU A 33 -7.70 -3.88 -5.25
N LYS A 34 -7.44 -5.06 -5.78
CA LYS A 34 -6.52 -5.30 -6.90
C LYS A 34 -7.34 -5.81 -8.08
N PRO A 35 -7.91 -4.90 -8.91
CA PRO A 35 -8.88 -5.29 -9.92
C PRO A 35 -8.27 -6.08 -11.09
N THR A 36 -6.94 -5.93 -11.30
CA THR A 36 -6.23 -6.63 -12.39
C THR A 36 -4.78 -6.90 -12.02
N ASN A 37 -4.22 -7.98 -12.58
CA ASN A 37 -2.81 -8.33 -12.52
C ASN A 37 -2.05 -7.86 -13.77
N PHE A 38 -2.74 -7.40 -14.80
CA PHE A 38 -2.08 -6.82 -15.96
C PHE A 38 -1.39 -5.50 -15.59
N CYS A 39 -0.16 -5.31 -16.05
CA CYS A 39 0.62 -4.11 -15.85
C CYS A 39 1.29 -3.67 -17.16
N ASN A 40 1.29 -2.37 -17.43
CA ASN A 40 1.99 -1.76 -18.55
C ASN A 40 3.46 -1.45 -18.26
N HIS A 41 3.98 -1.83 -17.07
CA HIS A 41 5.39 -1.79 -16.68
C HIS A 41 5.90 -3.19 -16.33
N HIS A 42 7.23 -3.41 -16.40
CA HIS A 42 7.89 -4.69 -16.10
C HIS A 42 9.04 -4.51 -15.10
N CYS A 43 8.78 -3.77 -14.01
CA CYS A 43 9.79 -3.35 -13.04
C CYS A 43 10.67 -4.51 -12.55
N ALA A 44 11.99 -4.29 -12.52
CA ALA A 44 12.98 -5.30 -12.14
C ALA A 44 12.77 -5.86 -10.72
N TYR A 45 12.29 -5.04 -9.79
CA TYR A 45 12.04 -5.40 -8.38
C TYR A 45 10.56 -5.64 -8.06
N CYS A 46 9.71 -5.85 -9.06
CA CYS A 46 8.27 -6.04 -8.82
C CYS A 46 7.99 -7.37 -8.13
N THR A 47 7.41 -7.31 -6.93
CA THR A 47 7.04 -8.51 -6.18
C THR A 47 5.90 -9.32 -6.80
N TYR A 48 5.19 -8.76 -7.77
CA TYR A 48 4.08 -9.37 -8.50
C TYR A 48 4.45 -9.72 -9.95
N GLY A 49 5.60 -9.23 -10.41
CA GLY A 49 6.05 -9.42 -11.78
C GLY A 49 7.03 -10.59 -11.93
N SER A 50 7.43 -10.83 -13.17
CA SER A 50 8.49 -11.78 -13.55
C SER A 50 9.88 -11.17 -13.45
N GLY A 51 10.14 -10.28 -12.51
CA GLY A 51 11.45 -9.64 -12.34
C GLY A 51 12.53 -10.64 -11.94
N ASP A 52 13.70 -10.55 -12.58
CA ASP A 52 14.82 -11.50 -12.36
C ASP A 52 15.45 -11.35 -10.97
N THR A 53 15.28 -10.19 -10.33
CA THR A 53 15.84 -9.87 -9.00
C THR A 53 14.95 -10.29 -7.84
N TYR A 54 13.67 -10.41 -8.06
CA TYR A 54 12.77 -11.01 -7.11
C TYR A 54 12.63 -12.48 -7.47
N GLN A 55 13.49 -13.31 -6.89
CA GLN A 55 13.18 -14.71 -6.74
C GLN A 55 11.74 -14.78 -6.22
N LYS A 56 10.91 -15.60 -6.86
CA LYS A 56 9.57 -15.93 -6.38
C LYS A 56 9.70 -16.09 -4.88
N THR A 57 9.27 -15.07 -4.13
CA THR A 57 9.15 -15.25 -2.69
C THR A 57 8.30 -16.50 -2.58
N GLU A 58 8.75 -17.51 -1.86
CA GLU A 58 8.20 -18.88 -1.79
C GLU A 58 6.68 -18.95 -1.63
N ASN A 59 6.01 -17.81 -1.52
CA ASN A 59 4.63 -17.65 -1.14
C ASN A 59 3.75 -16.88 -2.15
N ARG A 60 4.14 -16.74 -3.42
CA ARG A 60 3.29 -16.12 -4.45
C ARG A 60 3.09 -17.04 -5.65
N ASP A 61 2.64 -18.24 -5.32
CA ASP A 61 2.43 -19.36 -6.21
C ASP A 61 1.18 -19.24 -7.09
N SER A 62 0.27 -18.31 -6.77
CA SER A 62 -1.05 -18.23 -7.40
C SER A 62 -1.29 -16.98 -8.25
N ILE A 63 -0.26 -16.20 -8.59
CA ILE A 63 -0.46 -15.01 -9.42
C ILE A 63 -0.44 -15.36 -10.93
N GLU A 64 -1.54 -15.05 -11.59
CA GLU A 64 -1.67 -15.10 -13.04
C GLU A 64 -1.76 -13.68 -13.61
N HIS A 65 -0.85 -13.32 -14.51
CA HIS A 65 -0.73 -11.93 -15.01
C HIS A 65 -1.93 -11.43 -15.80
N ARG A 66 -2.78 -12.33 -16.30
CA ARG A 66 -3.99 -11.99 -17.05
C ARG A 66 -5.25 -11.92 -16.20
N ASP A 67 -5.15 -12.25 -14.92
CA ASP A 67 -6.31 -12.21 -14.04
C ASP A 67 -6.88 -10.80 -13.92
N MET A 68 -8.19 -10.75 -13.93
CA MET A 68 -8.98 -9.55 -13.80
C MET A 68 -10.31 -9.92 -13.14
N ILE A 69 -10.74 -9.14 -12.17
CA ILE A 69 -12.09 -9.31 -11.58
C ILE A 69 -13.11 -8.98 -12.68
N PRO A 70 -14.06 -9.88 -13.01
CA PRO A 70 -15.16 -9.58 -13.93
C PRO A 70 -15.95 -8.36 -13.43
N TRP A 71 -16.44 -7.55 -14.38
CA TRP A 71 -17.13 -6.30 -14.00
C TRP A 71 -18.34 -6.53 -13.09
N ASP A 72 -19.17 -7.50 -13.40
CA ASP A 72 -20.35 -7.81 -12.58
C ASP A 72 -19.96 -8.20 -11.15
N LYS A 73 -18.89 -8.99 -11.00
CA LYS A 73 -18.35 -9.37 -9.69
C LYS A 73 -17.77 -8.17 -8.95
N LEU A 74 -17.08 -7.26 -9.64
CA LEU A 74 -16.55 -6.05 -8.99
C LEU A 74 -17.65 -5.12 -8.52
N GLN A 75 -18.74 -5.00 -9.28
CA GLN A 75 -19.93 -4.25 -8.86
C GLN A 75 -20.56 -4.84 -7.58
N GLU A 76 -20.74 -6.16 -7.53
CA GLU A 76 -21.23 -6.88 -6.35
C GLU A 76 -20.32 -6.62 -5.13
N ILE A 77 -19.00 -6.77 -5.30
CA ILE A 77 -18.02 -6.54 -4.24
C ILE A 77 -18.12 -5.11 -3.69
N ILE A 78 -18.21 -4.09 -4.56
CA ILE A 78 -18.32 -2.69 -4.12
C ILE A 78 -19.65 -2.43 -3.40
N ALA A 79 -20.76 -3.01 -3.87
CA ALA A 79 -22.05 -2.90 -3.21
C ALA A 79 -22.00 -3.52 -1.80
N ASP A 80 -21.47 -4.73 -1.68
CA ASP A 80 -21.26 -5.40 -0.38
C ASP A 80 -20.40 -4.55 0.57
N MET A 81 -19.31 -3.94 0.07
CA MET A 81 -18.48 -3.04 0.89
C MET A 81 -19.29 -1.87 1.44
N GLY A 82 -20.15 -1.27 0.61
CA GLY A 82 -21.04 -0.18 1.03
C GLY A 82 -22.02 -0.61 2.12
N GLU A 83 -22.72 -1.73 1.91
CA GLU A 83 -23.69 -2.30 2.85
C GLU A 83 -23.06 -2.74 4.18
N MET A 84 -21.83 -3.28 4.11
CA MET A 84 -21.05 -3.70 5.29
C MET A 84 -20.50 -2.50 6.07
N GLY A 85 -20.52 -1.29 5.52
CA GLY A 85 -20.00 -0.09 6.15
C GLY A 85 -18.47 0.02 6.13
N VAL A 86 -17.81 -0.56 5.12
CA VAL A 86 -16.39 -0.35 4.86
C VAL A 86 -16.10 1.14 4.71
N LYS A 87 -15.05 1.63 5.35
CA LYS A 87 -14.77 3.07 5.42
C LYS A 87 -13.85 3.56 4.30
N ALA A 88 -12.93 2.73 3.85
CA ALA A 88 -11.95 3.13 2.85
C ALA A 88 -11.54 1.99 1.93
N ILE A 89 -11.19 2.37 0.70
CA ILE A 89 -10.60 1.44 -0.28
C ILE A 89 -9.38 2.08 -0.94
N THR A 90 -8.40 1.22 -1.28
CA THR A 90 -7.30 1.59 -2.17
C THR A 90 -7.33 0.71 -3.41
N PHE A 91 -7.50 1.33 -4.56
CA PHE A 91 -7.15 0.65 -5.81
C PHE A 91 -5.63 0.52 -5.88
N SER A 92 -5.15 -0.71 -6.00
CA SER A 92 -3.74 -1.02 -6.16
C SER A 92 -3.59 -2.24 -7.06
N GLY A 93 -2.39 -2.77 -7.24
CA GLY A 93 -2.30 -3.91 -8.12
C GLY A 93 -1.52 -5.10 -7.59
N GLY A 94 -1.81 -6.27 -8.14
CA GLY A 94 -0.87 -7.22 -8.65
C GLY A 94 -0.25 -6.67 -9.94
N GLY A 95 -1.05 -5.96 -10.75
CA GLY A 95 -0.64 -5.14 -11.90
C GLY A 95 -0.83 -3.63 -11.68
N GLU A 96 -1.16 -2.91 -12.75
CA GLU A 96 -1.49 -1.48 -12.71
C GLU A 96 -3.02 -1.29 -12.68
N PRO A 97 -3.60 -0.73 -11.61
CA PRO A 97 -5.06 -0.62 -11.50
C PRO A 97 -5.70 0.24 -12.60
N LEU A 98 -4.98 1.24 -13.13
CA LEU A 98 -5.51 2.11 -14.19
C LEU A 98 -5.58 1.43 -15.57
N THR A 99 -5.09 0.19 -15.71
CA THR A 99 -5.29 -0.63 -16.90
C THR A 99 -6.62 -1.42 -16.86
N TYR A 100 -7.31 -1.42 -15.70
CA TYR A 100 -8.60 -2.08 -15.59
C TYR A 100 -9.64 -1.35 -16.45
N PRO A 101 -10.33 -2.03 -17.37
CA PRO A 101 -11.20 -1.36 -18.35
C PRO A 101 -12.33 -0.52 -17.75
N TYR A 102 -12.84 -0.95 -16.59
CA TYR A 102 -13.97 -0.30 -15.89
C TYR A 102 -13.54 0.49 -14.66
N ILE A 103 -12.28 0.99 -14.65
CA ILE A 103 -11.75 1.69 -13.47
C ILE A 103 -12.57 2.93 -13.11
N ARG A 104 -13.05 3.68 -14.10
CA ARG A 104 -13.85 4.89 -13.88
C ARG A 104 -15.19 4.56 -13.25
N GLU A 105 -15.90 3.58 -13.80
CA GLU A 105 -17.19 3.10 -13.31
C GLU A 105 -17.06 2.56 -11.89
N ALA A 106 -15.99 1.81 -11.61
CA ALA A 106 -15.69 1.29 -10.28
C ALA A 106 -15.46 2.43 -9.26
N VAL A 107 -14.68 3.44 -9.63
CA VAL A 107 -14.45 4.63 -8.78
C VAL A 107 -15.76 5.39 -8.51
N GLN A 108 -16.59 5.56 -9.51
CA GLN A 108 -17.89 6.22 -9.36
C GLN A 108 -18.84 5.45 -8.43
N GLN A 109 -18.82 4.11 -8.48
CA GLN A 109 -19.57 3.30 -7.53
C GLN A 109 -19.05 3.45 -6.10
N VAL A 110 -17.73 3.39 -5.89
CA VAL A 110 -17.11 3.60 -4.57
C VAL A 110 -17.55 4.94 -3.97
N LYS A 111 -17.52 6.01 -4.77
CA LYS A 111 -17.97 7.35 -4.35
C LYS A 111 -19.45 7.39 -4.00
N ARG A 112 -20.31 6.72 -4.78
CA ARG A 112 -21.78 6.64 -4.50
C ARG A 112 -22.08 5.96 -3.16
N HIS A 113 -21.26 4.99 -2.74
CA HIS A 113 -21.38 4.35 -1.43
C HIS A 113 -20.75 5.15 -0.28
N GLY A 114 -20.19 6.33 -0.55
CA GLY A 114 -19.55 7.17 0.48
C GLY A 114 -18.27 6.57 1.08
N ILE A 115 -17.61 5.67 0.36
CA ILE A 115 -16.37 5.02 0.78
C ILE A 115 -15.18 5.91 0.41
N ASP A 116 -14.30 6.19 1.37
CA ASP A 116 -13.08 6.95 1.12
C ASP A 116 -12.19 6.26 0.09
N LEU A 117 -11.84 7.01 -0.96
CA LEU A 117 -11.11 6.51 -2.12
C LEU A 117 -9.62 6.84 -2.04
N SER A 118 -8.78 5.91 -2.47
CA SER A 118 -7.36 6.14 -2.69
C SER A 118 -6.79 5.26 -3.82
N LEU A 119 -5.61 5.63 -4.32
CA LEU A 119 -4.97 4.98 -5.46
C LEU A 119 -3.48 4.79 -5.24
N ILE A 120 -2.95 3.62 -5.66
CA ILE A 120 -1.52 3.38 -5.88
C ILE A 120 -1.34 3.00 -7.34
N THR A 121 -0.53 3.75 -8.08
CA THR A 121 -0.37 3.62 -9.52
C THR A 121 1.09 3.87 -9.95
N ASN A 122 1.48 3.38 -11.11
CA ASN A 122 2.73 3.79 -11.76
C ASN A 122 2.64 5.18 -12.42
N GLY A 123 1.47 5.79 -12.47
CA GLY A 123 1.23 7.15 -12.94
C GLY A 123 1.13 7.32 -14.45
N GLN A 124 1.50 6.33 -15.26
CA GLN A 124 1.55 6.49 -16.72
C GLN A 124 0.18 6.74 -17.36
N LEU A 125 -0.88 6.19 -16.79
CA LEU A 125 -2.26 6.34 -17.25
C LEU A 125 -3.07 7.35 -16.42
N LEU A 126 -2.45 8.04 -15.45
CA LEU A 126 -3.12 9.04 -14.60
C LEU A 126 -3.27 10.37 -15.35
N LYS A 127 -4.17 10.41 -16.33
CA LYS A 127 -4.42 11.57 -17.20
C LYS A 127 -5.87 11.62 -17.70
N GLY A 128 -6.30 12.83 -18.14
CA GLY A 128 -7.65 13.06 -18.68
C GLY A 128 -8.74 12.57 -17.75
N ASN A 129 -9.80 12.01 -18.30
CA ASN A 129 -10.97 11.55 -17.56
C ASN A 129 -10.65 10.51 -16.46
N ILE A 130 -9.55 9.74 -16.59
CA ILE A 130 -9.12 8.82 -15.52
C ILE A 130 -8.60 9.62 -14.31
N ALA A 131 -7.76 10.63 -14.53
CA ALA A 131 -7.22 11.45 -13.48
C ALA A 131 -8.32 12.24 -12.74
N GLU A 132 -9.31 12.76 -13.48
CA GLU A 132 -10.45 13.51 -12.95
C GLU A 132 -11.24 12.70 -11.91
N GLU A 133 -11.39 11.38 -12.11
CA GLU A 133 -12.07 10.52 -11.13
C GLU A 133 -11.34 10.45 -9.79
N PHE A 134 -10.02 10.74 -9.76
CA PHE A 134 -9.21 10.67 -8.56
C PHE A 134 -8.87 12.03 -7.94
N TYR A 135 -9.30 13.16 -8.52
CA TYR A 135 -9.01 14.49 -7.94
C TYR A 135 -9.57 14.65 -6.52
N SER A 136 -10.72 14.06 -6.24
CA SER A 136 -11.36 14.05 -4.91
C SER A 136 -10.99 12.85 -4.04
N ALA A 137 -10.01 12.05 -4.43
CA ALA A 137 -9.52 10.95 -3.59
C ALA A 137 -8.87 11.49 -2.31
N LYS A 138 -8.88 10.70 -1.23
CA LYS A 138 -8.18 11.10 0.01
C LYS A 138 -6.67 11.18 -0.20
N TRP A 139 -6.13 10.27 -1.01
CA TRP A 139 -4.74 10.33 -1.45
C TRP A 139 -4.52 9.52 -2.74
N VAL A 140 -3.56 9.96 -3.51
CA VAL A 140 -3.01 9.22 -4.65
C VAL A 140 -1.51 9.05 -4.42
N ARG A 141 -0.99 7.84 -4.61
CA ARG A 141 0.43 7.54 -4.50
C ARG A 141 0.96 7.02 -5.81
N ILE A 142 1.96 7.70 -6.33
CA ILE A 142 2.66 7.31 -7.54
C ILE A 142 3.93 6.56 -7.17
N SER A 143 4.15 5.41 -7.80
CA SER A 143 5.41 4.68 -7.71
C SER A 143 6.39 5.29 -8.71
N PHE A 144 7.49 5.89 -8.21
CA PHE A 144 8.46 6.61 -9.05
C PHE A 144 9.86 6.51 -8.44
N ASP A 145 10.80 5.87 -9.13
CA ASP A 145 12.04 5.39 -8.52
C ASP A 145 13.33 5.92 -9.17
N ALA A 146 13.24 6.97 -10.00
CA ALA A 146 14.44 7.61 -10.54
C ALA A 146 14.13 9.02 -11.05
N PRO A 147 15.05 9.99 -10.90
CA PRO A 147 14.91 11.36 -11.47
C PRO A 147 15.42 11.46 -12.90
N LEU A 148 16.09 10.44 -13.43
CA LEU A 148 16.67 10.38 -14.77
C LEU A 148 15.91 9.42 -15.67
N ALA A 149 15.61 9.81 -16.90
CA ALA A 149 14.85 9.00 -17.85
C ALA A 149 15.49 7.63 -18.12
N SER A 150 16.82 7.57 -18.26
CA SER A 150 17.56 6.34 -18.50
C SER A 150 17.48 5.35 -17.30
N VAL A 151 17.65 5.86 -16.08
CA VAL A 151 17.57 5.04 -14.85
C VAL A 151 16.11 4.56 -14.65
N TYR A 152 15.13 5.45 -14.85
CA TYR A 152 13.72 5.12 -14.77
C TYR A 152 13.33 4.03 -15.78
N SER A 153 13.75 4.20 -17.04
CA SER A 153 13.52 3.25 -18.12
C SER A 153 14.11 1.87 -17.81
N SER A 154 15.34 1.82 -17.34
CA SER A 154 16.02 0.57 -16.96
C SER A 154 15.32 -0.14 -15.81
N LEU A 155 14.98 0.57 -14.71
CA LEU A 155 14.32 0.01 -13.54
C LEU A 155 12.89 -0.48 -13.85
N ARG A 156 12.16 0.26 -14.69
CA ARG A 156 10.76 -0.03 -15.04
C ARG A 156 10.62 -0.90 -16.28
N ARG A 157 11.71 -1.12 -17.04
CA ARG A 157 11.78 -1.87 -18.31
C ARG A 157 10.73 -1.38 -19.32
N ILE A 158 10.74 -0.07 -19.55
CA ILE A 158 9.84 0.66 -20.43
C ILE A 158 10.61 1.74 -21.21
N PRO A 159 10.11 2.28 -22.31
CA PRO A 159 10.78 3.35 -23.06
C PRO A 159 11.02 4.61 -22.19
N GLU A 160 12.13 5.31 -22.42
CA GLU A 160 12.47 6.57 -21.71
C GLU A 160 11.38 7.65 -21.87
N SER A 161 10.67 7.67 -22.99
CA SER A 161 9.54 8.58 -23.19
C SER A 161 8.43 8.43 -22.15
N SER A 162 8.35 7.29 -21.47
CA SER A 162 7.40 7.07 -20.38
C SER A 162 7.72 7.87 -19.13
N PHE A 163 9.02 8.13 -18.85
CA PHE A 163 9.45 9.02 -17.78
C PHE A 163 8.83 10.42 -17.91
N HIS A 164 8.98 11.04 -19.08
CA HIS A 164 8.44 12.37 -19.35
C HIS A 164 6.91 12.42 -19.23
N LYS A 165 6.21 11.37 -19.72
CA LYS A 165 4.75 11.24 -19.57
C LYS A 165 4.32 11.16 -18.11
N VAL A 166 5.05 10.41 -17.30
CA VAL A 166 4.73 10.29 -15.87
C VAL A 166 4.99 11.60 -15.14
N CYS A 167 6.10 12.29 -15.41
CA CYS A 167 6.38 13.62 -14.85
C CYS A 167 5.29 14.64 -15.24
N GLU A 168 4.84 14.65 -16.50
CA GLU A 168 3.73 15.49 -16.96
C GLU A 168 2.43 15.18 -16.24
N ASN A 169 2.09 13.90 -16.11
CA ASN A 169 0.89 13.45 -15.40
C ASN A 169 0.93 13.84 -13.91
N ILE A 170 2.09 13.71 -13.25
CA ILE A 170 2.28 14.14 -11.85
C ILE A 170 2.00 15.64 -11.74
N ARG A 171 2.64 16.47 -12.58
CA ARG A 171 2.46 17.94 -12.57
C ARG A 171 1.01 18.31 -12.83
N SER A 172 0.39 17.73 -13.84
CA SER A 172 -1.02 17.98 -14.17
C SER A 172 -1.94 17.58 -13.02
N PHE A 173 -1.74 16.42 -12.41
CA PHE A 173 -2.54 15.97 -11.28
C PHE A 173 -2.36 16.89 -10.06
N ALA A 174 -1.13 17.29 -9.74
CA ALA A 174 -0.84 18.20 -8.64
C ALA A 174 -1.56 19.56 -8.78
N GLN A 175 -1.69 20.07 -10.01
CA GLN A 175 -2.36 21.33 -10.31
C GLN A 175 -3.89 21.25 -10.25
N ASN A 176 -4.47 20.09 -10.50
CA ASN A 176 -5.93 19.94 -10.68
C ASN A 176 -6.62 19.15 -9.54
N LYS A 177 -5.86 18.47 -8.70
CA LYS A 177 -6.43 17.72 -7.55
C LYS A 177 -7.11 18.66 -6.57
N ASP A 178 -8.12 18.16 -5.86
CA ASP A 178 -8.75 18.87 -4.76
C ASP A 178 -7.70 19.17 -3.66
N ARG A 179 -7.90 20.26 -2.94
CA ARG A 179 -6.99 20.70 -1.87
C ARG A 179 -6.77 19.63 -0.80
N ASP A 180 -7.81 18.86 -0.51
CA ASP A 180 -7.77 17.81 0.53
C ASP A 180 -7.22 16.48 0.02
N CYS A 181 -6.98 16.34 -1.29
CA CYS A 181 -6.34 15.18 -1.86
C CYS A 181 -4.81 15.26 -1.68
N VAL A 182 -4.23 14.26 -1.04
CA VAL A 182 -2.77 14.19 -0.85
C VAL A 182 -2.13 13.43 -2.01
N LEU A 183 -1.28 14.10 -2.77
CA LEU A 183 -0.46 13.47 -3.82
C LEU A 183 0.90 13.08 -3.24
N GLY A 184 1.13 11.79 -3.06
CA GLY A 184 2.40 11.26 -2.58
C GLY A 184 3.17 10.48 -3.64
N VAL A 185 4.46 10.33 -3.44
CA VAL A 185 5.30 9.41 -4.21
C VAL A 185 5.91 8.36 -3.28
N ASN A 186 5.98 7.11 -3.74
CA ASN A 186 6.80 6.09 -3.12
C ASN A 186 8.03 5.87 -4.00
N PHE A 187 9.21 6.09 -3.42
CA PHE A 187 10.49 5.87 -4.07
C PHE A 187 11.18 4.67 -3.41
N VAL A 188 11.40 3.63 -4.18
CA VAL A 188 12.08 2.42 -3.71
C VAL A 188 13.57 2.53 -4.06
N ILE A 189 14.41 2.55 -3.02
CA ILE A 189 15.87 2.69 -3.16
C ILE A 189 16.50 1.31 -3.35
N SER A 190 17.33 1.20 -4.38
CA SER A 190 18.14 0.03 -4.72
C SER A 190 19.55 0.48 -5.11
N LYS A 191 20.47 -0.47 -5.34
CA LYS A 191 21.81 -0.14 -5.86
C LYS A 191 21.79 0.59 -7.21
N ALA A 192 20.71 0.45 -8.00
CA ALA A 192 20.59 1.07 -9.31
C ALA A 192 20.20 2.57 -9.29
N ASN A 193 19.68 3.06 -8.17
CA ASN A 193 19.20 4.46 -8.04
C ASN A 193 19.69 5.18 -6.78
N CYS A 194 20.51 4.53 -5.96
CA CYS A 194 21.00 5.06 -4.68
C CYS A 194 21.83 6.34 -4.81
N ASP A 195 22.37 6.65 -5.99
CA ASP A 195 23.13 7.87 -6.28
C ASP A 195 22.24 9.10 -6.52
N HIS A 196 20.95 8.91 -6.69
CA HIS A 196 20.02 9.92 -7.19
C HIS A 196 18.85 10.23 -6.23
N VAL A 197 19.03 9.97 -4.93
CA VAL A 197 17.96 10.15 -3.92
C VAL A 197 17.67 11.64 -3.69
N TYR A 198 18.70 12.47 -3.59
CA TYR A 198 18.54 13.91 -3.42
C TYR A 198 17.89 14.57 -4.65
N GLU A 199 18.42 14.26 -5.86
CA GLU A 199 17.88 14.78 -7.12
C GLU A 199 16.43 14.37 -7.33
N ALA A 200 16.06 13.16 -6.90
CA ALA A 200 14.67 12.70 -6.94
C ALA A 200 13.77 13.54 -6.02
N ALA A 201 14.23 13.86 -4.81
CA ALA A 201 13.48 14.72 -3.90
C ALA A 201 13.28 16.13 -4.48
N VAL A 202 14.31 16.71 -5.11
CA VAL A 202 14.21 18.01 -5.80
C VAL A 202 13.19 17.97 -6.92
N LEU A 203 13.33 17.02 -7.85
CA LEU A 203 12.42 16.86 -8.99
C LEU A 203 10.97 16.70 -8.53
N LEU A 204 10.71 15.85 -7.54
CA LEU A 204 9.35 15.56 -7.06
C LEU A 204 8.73 16.79 -6.38
N LYS A 205 9.52 17.58 -5.64
CA LYS A 205 9.07 18.89 -5.12
C LYS A 205 8.67 19.83 -6.24
N GLU A 206 9.49 19.96 -7.29
CA GLU A 206 9.22 20.79 -8.47
C GLU A 206 7.99 20.32 -9.28
N LEU A 207 7.69 19.02 -9.26
CA LEU A 207 6.48 18.47 -9.87
C LEU A 207 5.21 18.75 -9.05
N GLY A 208 5.34 19.26 -7.82
CA GLY A 208 4.22 19.66 -6.97
C GLY A 208 3.62 18.52 -6.15
N VAL A 209 4.37 17.46 -5.85
CA VAL A 209 3.87 16.41 -4.94
C VAL A 209 3.88 16.93 -3.48
N ASP A 210 2.92 16.44 -2.68
CA ASP A 210 2.80 16.85 -1.27
C ASP A 210 3.81 16.11 -0.38
N ASN A 211 4.19 14.89 -0.75
CA ASN A 211 5.19 14.12 -0.01
C ASN A 211 5.88 13.06 -0.86
N VAL A 212 7.11 12.72 -0.46
CA VAL A 212 7.81 11.54 -0.96
C VAL A 212 8.20 10.62 0.19
N LYS A 213 7.91 9.33 0.04
CA LYS A 213 8.34 8.29 0.95
C LYS A 213 9.48 7.52 0.33
N PHE A 214 10.65 7.60 0.93
CA PHE A 214 11.82 6.78 0.58
C PHE A 214 11.84 5.50 1.41
N ALA A 215 11.97 4.37 0.75
CA ALA A 215 12.04 3.07 1.38
C ALA A 215 13.06 2.19 0.68
N ALA A 216 13.70 1.29 1.41
CA ALA A 216 14.61 0.31 0.83
C ALA A 216 13.83 -0.70 -0.02
N VAL A 217 14.45 -1.18 -1.10
CA VAL A 217 13.98 -2.40 -1.76
C VAL A 217 14.12 -3.57 -0.80
N VAL A 218 13.11 -4.44 -0.77
CA VAL A 218 13.21 -5.68 0.01
C VAL A 218 13.93 -6.72 -0.84
N GLU A 219 15.10 -7.15 -0.41
CA GLU A 219 15.91 -8.16 -1.08
C GLU A 219 16.16 -9.35 -0.15
N ASN A 220 16.35 -10.53 -0.74
CA ASN A 220 16.66 -11.74 0.01
C ASN A 220 18.16 -11.85 0.34
N GLU A 221 19.00 -10.99 -0.25
CA GLU A 221 20.42 -10.94 0.01
C GLU A 221 20.68 -10.24 1.36
N PRO A 222 21.22 -10.96 2.35
CA PRO A 222 21.67 -10.32 3.58
C PRO A 222 22.69 -9.23 3.26
N HIS A 223 22.57 -8.08 3.92
CA HIS A 223 23.52 -6.97 3.77
C HIS A 223 23.47 -6.21 2.43
N TYR A 224 22.45 -6.43 1.59
CA TYR A 224 22.29 -5.73 0.30
C TYR A 224 22.49 -4.21 0.39
N HIS A 225 22.00 -3.60 1.46
CA HIS A 225 22.03 -2.15 1.66
C HIS A 225 23.32 -1.63 2.32
N LEU A 226 24.19 -2.48 2.88
CA LEU A 226 25.35 -2.03 3.64
C LEU A 226 26.29 -1.15 2.79
N ASP A 227 26.51 -1.52 1.52
CA ASP A 227 27.41 -0.80 0.62
C ASP A 227 26.91 0.60 0.23
N ILE A 228 25.60 0.87 0.35
CA ILE A 228 24.96 2.10 -0.12
C ILE A 228 24.35 2.93 1.01
N LYS A 229 24.27 2.37 2.23
CA LYS A 229 23.51 2.94 3.35
C LYS A 229 23.93 4.37 3.69
N ASP A 230 25.23 4.58 3.93
CA ASP A 230 25.73 5.89 4.38
C ASP A 230 25.51 6.98 3.33
N LYS A 231 25.78 6.67 2.07
CA LYS A 231 25.52 7.58 0.95
C LYS A 231 24.05 7.93 0.79
N VAL A 232 23.16 6.97 0.98
CA VAL A 232 21.71 7.21 0.90
C VAL A 232 21.22 8.06 2.06
N ILE A 233 21.69 7.78 3.28
CA ILE A 233 21.35 8.52 4.50
C ILE A 233 21.79 9.98 4.38
N GLU A 234 23.02 10.22 3.91
CA GLU A 234 23.54 11.58 3.67
C GLU A 234 22.63 12.37 2.73
N GLN A 235 22.23 11.78 1.60
CA GLN A 235 21.32 12.42 0.64
C GLN A 235 19.93 12.68 1.24
N LEU A 236 19.38 11.74 2.04
CA LEU A 236 18.09 11.91 2.70
C LEU A 236 18.13 13.03 3.73
N HIS A 237 19.16 13.11 4.57
CA HIS A 237 19.32 14.17 5.57
C HIS A 237 19.50 15.53 4.89
N ARG A 238 20.30 15.60 3.80
CA ARG A 238 20.44 16.80 2.99
C ARG A 238 19.08 17.25 2.43
N ALA A 239 18.34 16.34 1.84
CA ALA A 239 17.02 16.65 1.27
C ALA A 239 16.01 17.11 2.34
N GLN A 240 15.99 16.49 3.50
CA GLN A 240 15.15 16.91 4.63
C GLN A 240 15.51 18.32 5.12
N LYS A 241 16.81 18.65 5.19
CA LYS A 241 17.28 19.94 5.63
C LYS A 241 17.02 21.07 4.63
N GLU A 242 17.22 20.80 3.33
CA GLU A 242 17.19 21.83 2.29
C GLU A 242 15.81 22.00 1.63
N LEU A 243 15.00 20.95 1.57
CA LEU A 243 13.76 20.94 0.81
C LEU A 243 12.50 21.04 1.66
N VAL A 244 12.58 20.74 2.96
CA VAL A 244 11.44 20.79 3.88
C VAL A 244 11.50 22.07 4.69
N ASP A 245 10.50 22.95 4.51
CA ASP A 245 10.35 24.14 5.35
C ASP A 245 9.39 23.82 6.51
N PRO A 246 9.85 23.83 7.76
CA PRO A 246 9.02 23.52 8.92
C PRO A 246 7.95 24.58 9.22
N PHE A 247 8.06 25.78 8.64
CA PHE A 247 7.18 26.93 8.88
C PHE A 247 6.14 27.15 7.78
N ASP A 248 6.30 26.51 6.63
CA ASP A 248 5.32 26.60 5.53
C ASP A 248 4.17 25.61 5.78
N GLY A 249 2.95 26.09 5.90
CA GLY A 249 1.73 25.29 6.13
C GLY A 249 1.37 24.34 4.97
N HIS A 250 2.02 24.47 3.81
CA HIS A 250 1.82 23.63 2.62
C HIS A 250 3.06 22.82 2.25
N THR A 251 3.85 22.45 3.21
CA THR A 251 5.17 21.85 3.01
C THR A 251 5.16 20.52 2.31
N PHE A 252 5.98 20.42 1.27
CA PHE A 252 6.55 19.17 0.79
C PHE A 252 7.20 18.38 1.94
N ARG A 253 6.89 17.10 2.05
CA ARG A 253 7.38 16.26 3.14
C ARG A 253 8.22 15.11 2.62
N ILE A 254 9.29 14.83 3.35
CA ILE A 254 10.13 13.65 3.13
C ILE A 254 9.90 12.67 4.27
N VAL A 255 9.37 11.49 3.93
CA VAL A 255 9.17 10.38 4.87
C VAL A 255 10.31 9.40 4.67
N ASN A 256 11.25 9.41 5.60
CA ASN A 256 12.41 8.55 5.57
C ASN A 256 12.11 7.21 6.26
N ASN A 257 11.77 6.20 5.45
CA ASN A 257 11.62 4.82 5.92
C ASN A 257 12.86 3.98 5.62
N TYR A 258 13.88 4.57 5.00
CA TYR A 258 15.12 3.85 4.68
C TYR A 258 15.95 3.56 5.93
N GLU A 259 15.90 4.46 6.92
CA GLU A 259 16.61 4.31 8.21
C GLU A 259 15.88 3.42 9.22
N ASN A 260 14.75 2.83 8.86
CA ASN A 260 14.05 1.93 9.77
C ASN A 260 14.82 0.63 9.96
N ASP A 261 14.90 0.15 11.21
CA ASP A 261 15.64 -1.05 11.63
C ASP A 261 15.24 -2.35 10.91
N TRP A 262 14.11 -2.34 10.18
CA TRP A 262 13.64 -3.54 9.49
C TRP A 262 14.56 -4.01 8.36
N MET A 263 15.40 -3.14 7.80
CA MET A 263 16.38 -3.50 6.77
C MET A 263 17.42 -4.50 7.26
N ASP A 264 17.74 -4.45 8.54
CA ASP A 264 18.74 -5.28 9.20
C ASP A 264 18.11 -6.45 9.99
N LYS A 265 16.76 -6.56 10.00
CA LYS A 265 16.06 -7.63 10.75
C LYS A 265 16.09 -8.95 9.99
N ASN A 266 16.53 -9.99 10.68
CA ASN A 266 16.30 -11.37 10.24
C ASN A 266 14.81 -11.71 10.44
N PHE A 267 14.04 -11.71 9.37
CA PHE A 267 12.57 -11.86 9.36
C PHE A 267 12.13 -13.31 9.63
N THR A 268 12.57 -13.90 10.72
CA THR A 268 12.28 -15.31 11.02
C THR A 268 10.97 -15.51 11.78
N THR A 269 10.57 -14.54 12.62
CA THR A 269 9.34 -14.65 13.43
C THR A 269 8.76 -13.27 13.72
N GLN A 270 7.42 -13.21 13.83
CA GLN A 270 6.73 -11.97 14.22
C GLN A 270 6.86 -11.73 15.74
N PRO A 271 7.06 -10.47 16.20
CA PRO A 271 7.21 -10.14 17.63
C PRO A 271 5.88 -10.08 18.39
N PHE A 272 4.74 -10.34 17.73
CA PHE A 272 3.39 -10.31 18.32
C PHE A 272 2.68 -11.65 18.14
N GLU A 273 1.76 -11.96 19.06
CA GLU A 273 1.02 -13.23 19.09
C GLU A 273 -0.27 -13.18 18.27
N THR A 274 -0.95 -12.04 18.29
CA THR A 274 -2.23 -11.86 17.62
C THR A 274 -2.12 -10.83 16.51
N CYS A 275 -2.56 -11.19 15.30
CA CYS A 275 -2.72 -10.23 14.21
C CYS A 275 -4.10 -9.56 14.30
N TYR A 276 -4.20 -8.45 14.99
CA TYR A 276 -5.43 -7.64 15.05
C TYR A 276 -5.76 -7.03 13.69
N THR A 277 -4.71 -6.63 12.95
CA THR A 277 -4.85 -5.92 11.68
C THR A 277 -5.58 -6.74 10.62
N CYS A 278 -5.40 -8.07 10.54
CA CYS A 278 -6.08 -8.90 9.53
C CYS A 278 -7.61 -8.97 9.73
N ARG A 279 -8.12 -8.60 10.90
CA ARG A 279 -9.56 -8.48 11.18
C ARG A 279 -10.14 -7.12 10.78
N LEU A 280 -9.27 -6.14 10.52
CA LEU A 280 -9.64 -4.75 10.23
C LEU A 280 -9.33 -4.35 8.78
N ILE A 281 -8.38 -5.05 8.17
CA ILE A 281 -7.89 -4.77 6.81
C ILE A 281 -7.80 -6.07 6.05
N THR A 282 -8.28 -6.09 4.81
CA THR A 282 -8.14 -7.26 3.94
C THR A 282 -7.76 -6.85 2.51
N VAL A 283 -7.45 -7.83 1.68
CA VAL A 283 -7.12 -7.63 0.27
C VAL A 283 -8.04 -8.49 -0.58
N ILE A 284 -8.67 -7.89 -1.57
CA ILE A 284 -9.38 -8.61 -2.63
C ILE A 284 -8.55 -8.48 -3.89
N ALA A 285 -8.20 -9.59 -4.51
CA ALA A 285 -7.26 -9.64 -5.62
C ALA A 285 -7.92 -10.06 -6.95
N ALA A 286 -7.18 -9.92 -8.04
CA ALA A 286 -7.66 -10.13 -9.39
C ALA A 286 -8.12 -11.57 -9.67
N ASP A 287 -7.60 -12.53 -8.93
CA ASP A 287 -8.02 -13.94 -8.91
C ASP A 287 -9.32 -14.18 -8.11
N GLN A 288 -10.05 -13.12 -7.76
CA GLN A 288 -11.28 -13.15 -6.97
C GLN A 288 -11.13 -13.81 -5.60
N ARG A 289 -9.90 -13.89 -5.08
CA ARG A 289 -9.64 -14.37 -3.72
C ARG A 289 -9.44 -13.22 -2.74
N VAL A 290 -9.76 -13.50 -1.49
CA VAL A 290 -9.58 -12.60 -0.36
C VAL A 290 -8.40 -13.09 0.48
N TYR A 291 -7.47 -12.18 0.79
CA TYR A 291 -6.22 -12.49 1.47
C TYR A 291 -6.10 -11.78 2.81
N LEU A 292 -5.41 -12.41 3.76
CA LEU A 292 -5.18 -11.88 5.12
C LEU A 292 -4.64 -10.45 5.14
N CYS A 293 -3.68 -10.16 4.28
CA CYS A 293 -3.05 -8.84 4.19
C CYS A 293 -2.33 -8.65 2.85
N HIS A 294 -1.87 -7.43 2.57
CA HIS A 294 -1.24 -7.16 1.29
C HIS A 294 0.16 -7.77 1.12
N THR A 295 0.89 -8.01 2.21
CA THR A 295 2.20 -8.66 2.17
C THR A 295 2.07 -10.12 1.70
N ARG A 296 0.95 -10.74 2.03
CA ARG A 296 0.66 -12.13 1.69
C ARG A 296 -0.42 -12.29 0.60
N ALA A 297 -0.69 -11.25 -0.18
CA ALA A 297 -1.56 -11.40 -1.35
C ALA A 297 -0.91 -12.34 -2.38
N TYR A 298 -1.71 -13.22 -2.97
CA TYR A 298 -1.33 -14.31 -3.88
C TYR A 298 -0.51 -15.46 -3.24
N ASP A 299 -0.45 -15.51 -1.92
CA ASP A 299 0.01 -16.66 -1.17
C ASP A 299 -1.19 -17.59 -0.89
N SER A 300 -1.17 -18.78 -1.43
CA SER A 300 -2.26 -19.75 -1.27
C SER A 300 -2.57 -20.07 0.20
N GLN A 301 -1.56 -20.02 1.07
CA GLN A 301 -1.74 -20.23 2.50
C GLN A 301 -2.35 -19.03 3.24
N ALA A 302 -2.41 -17.88 2.60
CA ALA A 302 -2.98 -16.66 3.17
C ALA A 302 -4.40 -16.35 2.67
N VAL A 303 -5.00 -17.25 1.91
CA VAL A 303 -6.39 -17.13 1.46
C VAL A 303 -7.33 -17.18 2.66
N VAL A 304 -8.21 -16.19 2.73
CA VAL A 304 -9.29 -16.08 3.72
C VAL A 304 -10.59 -16.62 3.14
N GLY A 305 -10.82 -16.38 1.85
CA GLY A 305 -12.00 -16.82 1.14
C GLY A 305 -11.88 -16.65 -0.37
N ASP A 306 -12.89 -17.16 -1.08
CA ASP A 306 -12.99 -17.21 -2.53
C ASP A 306 -14.35 -16.64 -2.96
N LEU A 307 -14.35 -15.73 -3.93
CA LEU A 307 -15.54 -14.98 -4.36
C LEU A 307 -16.14 -15.51 -5.69
N HIS A 308 -15.61 -16.58 -6.26
CA HIS A 308 -16.12 -17.11 -7.52
C HIS A 308 -17.61 -17.54 -7.46
N HIS A 309 -18.05 -18.03 -6.29
CA HIS A 309 -19.38 -18.63 -6.13
C HIS A 309 -20.20 -18.05 -4.96
N GLN A 310 -19.73 -16.99 -4.34
CA GLN A 310 -20.41 -16.32 -3.22
C GLN A 310 -20.09 -14.84 -3.21
N SER A 311 -20.91 -14.03 -2.55
CA SER A 311 -20.66 -12.61 -2.39
C SER A 311 -19.54 -12.34 -1.36
N PHE A 312 -18.98 -11.13 -1.39
CA PHE A 312 -17.97 -10.74 -0.40
C PHE A 312 -18.55 -10.74 1.01
N ARG A 313 -19.78 -10.30 1.18
CA ARG A 313 -20.48 -10.25 2.46
C ARG A 313 -20.71 -11.66 3.02
N GLU A 314 -21.24 -12.59 2.20
CA GLU A 314 -21.45 -13.99 2.62
C GLU A 314 -20.14 -14.64 3.02
N MET A 315 -19.11 -14.52 2.19
CA MET A 315 -17.79 -15.06 2.46
C MET A 315 -17.21 -14.49 3.77
N TRP A 316 -17.25 -13.15 3.94
CA TRP A 316 -16.62 -12.51 5.09
C TRP A 316 -17.26 -12.91 6.41
N PHE A 317 -18.59 -12.98 6.48
CA PHE A 317 -19.30 -13.35 7.69
C PHE A 317 -19.52 -14.86 7.88
N SER A 318 -18.93 -15.69 7.02
CA SER A 318 -18.99 -17.14 7.19
C SER A 318 -18.20 -17.63 8.41
N ASP A 319 -18.65 -18.74 9.00
CA ASP A 319 -17.91 -19.40 10.10
C ASP A 319 -16.49 -19.83 9.68
N THR A 320 -16.31 -20.19 8.40
CA THR A 320 -15.00 -20.54 7.85
C THR A 320 -14.03 -19.38 7.92
N THR A 321 -14.43 -18.20 7.46
CA THR A 321 -13.63 -16.98 7.52
C THR A 321 -13.32 -16.59 8.95
N LYS A 322 -14.33 -16.59 9.82
CA LYS A 322 -14.17 -16.29 11.25
C LYS A 322 -13.11 -17.20 11.89
N LYS A 323 -13.25 -18.52 11.75
CA LYS A 323 -12.29 -19.51 12.26
C LYS A 323 -10.90 -19.33 11.67
N ARG A 324 -10.80 -18.99 10.37
CA ARG A 324 -9.52 -18.74 9.69
C ARG A 324 -8.77 -17.56 10.31
N LEU A 325 -9.46 -16.46 10.59
CA LEU A 325 -8.89 -15.26 11.22
C LEU A 325 -8.56 -15.47 12.71
N GLU A 326 -9.37 -16.24 13.44
CA GLU A 326 -9.15 -16.58 14.85
C GLU A 326 -7.95 -17.52 15.06
N ASN A 327 -7.75 -18.48 14.16
CA ASN A 327 -6.69 -19.48 14.26
C ASN A 327 -5.35 -19.02 13.69
N LEU A 328 -5.26 -17.79 13.17
CA LEU A 328 -4.00 -17.24 12.66
C LEU A 328 -3.01 -17.04 13.80
N GLN A 329 -1.86 -17.69 13.69
CA GLN A 329 -0.74 -17.54 14.62
C GLN A 329 0.43 -16.83 13.91
N PRO A 330 0.61 -15.51 14.07
CA PRO A 330 1.61 -14.75 13.32
C PRO A 330 3.03 -15.31 13.44
N ARG A 331 3.42 -15.78 14.62
CA ARG A 331 4.75 -16.36 14.86
C ARG A 331 5.01 -17.63 14.04
N ARG A 332 3.97 -18.39 13.73
CA ARG A 332 4.06 -19.62 12.92
C ARG A 332 3.79 -19.35 11.44
N ASP A 333 2.74 -18.55 11.18
CA ASP A 333 2.12 -18.45 9.84
C ASP A 333 2.69 -17.29 9.02
N CYS A 334 3.34 -16.29 9.66
CA CYS A 334 3.88 -15.10 9.01
C CYS A 334 5.40 -15.05 9.17
N ARG A 335 6.13 -15.59 8.20
CA ARG A 335 7.61 -15.65 8.23
C ARG A 335 8.28 -14.48 7.51
N ASN A 336 7.51 -13.55 6.93
CA ASN A 336 8.02 -12.45 6.14
C ASN A 336 7.89 -11.13 6.89
N PHE A 337 8.56 -10.09 6.38
CA PHE A 337 8.40 -8.72 6.86
C PHE A 337 6.93 -8.33 6.97
N CYS A 338 6.53 -7.79 8.10
CA CYS A 338 5.17 -7.35 8.37
C CYS A 338 5.05 -5.83 8.38
N VAL A 339 4.45 -5.25 7.35
CA VAL A 339 4.18 -3.80 7.28
C VAL A 339 3.19 -3.30 8.34
N TYR A 340 2.57 -4.20 9.09
CA TYR A 340 1.62 -3.90 10.16
C TYR A 340 2.17 -4.26 11.55
N GLU A 341 3.47 -4.57 11.67
CA GLU A 341 4.10 -4.94 12.93
C GLU A 341 3.83 -3.92 14.03
N GLU A 342 4.24 -2.67 13.82
CA GLU A 342 4.03 -1.56 14.77
C GLU A 342 2.55 -1.43 15.19
N ARG A 343 1.62 -1.53 14.23
CA ARG A 343 0.20 -1.42 14.54
C ARG A 343 -0.30 -2.57 15.42
N ASN A 344 0.11 -3.81 15.14
CA ASN A 344 -0.28 -4.95 15.96
C ASN A 344 0.31 -4.84 17.37
N GLN A 345 1.56 -4.39 17.52
CA GLN A 345 2.20 -4.15 18.81
C GLN A 345 1.49 -3.03 19.60
N LEU A 346 1.11 -1.93 18.95
CA LEU A 346 0.37 -0.84 19.57
C LEU A 346 -1.01 -1.29 20.08
N ILE A 347 -1.75 -2.06 19.29
CA ILE A 347 -3.05 -2.62 19.72
C ILE A 347 -2.86 -3.59 20.87
N GLN A 348 -1.83 -4.45 20.80
CA GLN A 348 -1.52 -5.38 21.89
C GLN A 348 -1.21 -4.62 23.18
N SER A 349 -0.32 -3.62 23.11
CA SER A 349 0.03 -2.80 24.27
C SER A 349 -1.18 -2.07 24.86
N TYR A 350 -2.11 -1.62 24.01
CA TYR A 350 -3.35 -1.00 24.45
C TYR A 350 -4.22 -1.97 25.27
N PHE A 351 -4.38 -3.21 24.81
CA PHE A 351 -5.18 -4.22 25.52
C PHE A 351 -4.47 -4.77 26.76
N ASP A 352 -3.16 -4.79 26.77
CA ASP A 352 -2.35 -5.25 27.91
C ASP A 352 -2.17 -4.18 29.00
N THR A 353 -2.74 -2.97 28.80
CA THR A 353 -2.63 -1.88 29.78
C THR A 353 -3.27 -2.28 31.12
N ASP A 354 -2.54 -2.07 32.22
CA ASP A 354 -3.05 -2.33 33.57
C ASP A 354 -4.12 -1.31 33.97
N MET A 355 -5.37 -1.70 33.88
CA MET A 355 -6.52 -0.85 34.16
C MET A 355 -6.61 -0.40 35.64
N ARG A 356 -5.90 -1.05 36.57
CA ARG A 356 -5.88 -0.65 37.99
C ARG A 356 -5.24 0.72 38.21
N HIS A 357 -4.38 1.14 37.29
CA HIS A 357 -3.65 2.39 37.33
C HIS A 357 -4.04 3.39 36.23
N ILE A 358 -5.13 3.17 35.52
CA ILE A 358 -5.52 3.95 34.32
C ILE A 358 -5.67 5.45 34.59
N ASN A 359 -5.94 5.86 35.83
CA ASN A 359 -6.12 7.27 36.18
C ASN A 359 -4.81 8.01 36.50
N PHE A 360 -3.68 7.30 36.52
CA PHE A 360 -2.35 7.89 36.72
C PHE A 360 -1.65 8.02 35.36
N ILE A 361 -1.91 9.12 34.66
CA ILE A 361 -1.35 9.48 33.34
C ILE A 361 -0.06 10.25 33.48
#